data_73134e66ba7bcf48863e4ee15deaac12
#
_entry.id   73134e66ba7bcf48863e4ee15deaac12
#
_cell.length_a   1.000
_cell.length_b   1.000
_cell.length_c   1.000
_cell.angle_alpha   90.00
_cell.angle_beta   90.00
_cell.angle_gamma   90.00
#
_symmetry.space_group_name_H-M   'P 1'
#
loop_
_entity.id
_entity.type
_entity.pdbx_description
1 polymer ?
#
loop_
_entity_poly.entity_id
_entity_poly.type
_entity_poly.pdbx_seq_one_letter_code
_entity_poly.pdbx_strand_id
1 'polypeptide(L)'
;MTQKKTFRQLASEASPLVIPGAHDALTARIIEQTGFDAFMIGGFQIVGARYGAPDIGLLGLGEISAGVRDILAVTDLPCLVDVDTGYGDVKNAVYTLNHYEKIGAQAIFIEDQVAPKRCGHMAGKRIVPAEEMEEKLRACAGERLNPDTFIIARTDAIATDGLDEALRRGERYMKAGADALFVEAPTSIEDMRRICEELPVPQLSNMIEGGVTPLLGPAELGEIGYSIASYGITTLMLTARTIRDTLADIKSGELKLANT
;
A
#
# COMPACT_ATOMS: atom_id res chain seq x y z
N MET A 1 26.38 -4.21 16.18
CA MET A 1 25.00 -3.85 15.80
C MET A 1 24.68 -4.64 14.55
N THR A 2 23.71 -5.54 14.58
CA THR A 2 23.23 -6.23 13.38
C THR A 2 22.64 -5.17 12.43
N GLN A 3 23.10 -5.17 11.19
CA GLN A 3 22.58 -4.26 10.17
C GLN A 3 21.10 -4.55 9.99
N LYS A 4 20.22 -3.53 10.12
CA LYS A 4 18.78 -3.68 9.87
C LYS A 4 18.58 -4.08 8.41
N LYS A 5 17.71 -5.06 8.16
CA LYS A 5 17.37 -5.50 6.80
C LYS A 5 16.61 -4.40 6.07
N THR A 6 16.84 -4.27 4.76
CA THR A 6 16.07 -3.38 3.89
C THR A 6 14.69 -3.97 3.60
N PHE A 7 13.73 -3.15 3.14
CA PHE A 7 12.42 -3.65 2.72
C PHE A 7 12.53 -4.75 1.66
N ARG A 8 13.43 -4.58 0.68
CA ARG A 8 13.73 -5.56 -0.37
C ARG A 8 14.16 -6.92 0.21
N GLN A 9 15.06 -6.91 1.18
CA GLN A 9 15.53 -8.14 1.84
C GLN A 9 14.40 -8.82 2.62
N LEU A 10 13.61 -8.05 3.38
CA LEU A 10 12.46 -8.58 4.12
C LEU A 10 11.42 -9.20 3.19
N ALA A 11 11.08 -8.53 2.08
CA ALA A 11 10.10 -9.03 1.11
C ALA A 11 10.57 -10.30 0.38
N SER A 12 11.89 -10.54 0.29
CA SER A 12 12.44 -11.75 -0.33
C SER A 12 12.60 -12.93 0.61
N GLU A 13 12.68 -12.69 1.92
CA GLU A 13 12.95 -13.73 2.92
C GLU A 13 11.71 -14.18 3.69
N ALA A 14 10.75 -13.28 3.86
CA ALA A 14 9.52 -13.55 4.62
C ALA A 14 8.49 -14.33 3.79
N SER A 15 7.61 -15.07 4.48
CA SER A 15 6.54 -15.82 3.82
C SER A 15 5.25 -15.77 4.66
N PRO A 16 4.42 -14.76 4.46
CA PRO A 16 4.68 -13.44 3.86
C PRO A 16 5.25 -12.42 4.85
N LEU A 17 5.85 -11.33 4.35
CA LEU A 17 6.14 -10.15 5.14
C LEU A 17 4.83 -9.45 5.51
N VAL A 18 4.51 -9.39 6.79
CA VAL A 18 3.28 -8.74 7.28
C VAL A 18 3.54 -7.26 7.51
N ILE A 19 2.78 -6.40 6.83
CA ILE A 19 2.92 -4.94 6.92
C ILE A 19 1.60 -4.28 7.35
N PRO A 20 1.44 -3.96 8.65
CA PRO A 20 0.31 -3.18 9.12
C PRO A 20 0.41 -1.73 8.63
N GLY A 21 -0.74 -1.05 8.52
CA GLY A 21 -0.79 0.34 8.11
C GLY A 21 -0.62 1.33 9.26
N ALA A 22 0.21 2.35 9.08
CA ALA A 22 0.32 3.49 9.99
C ALA A 22 -0.40 4.71 9.40
N HIS A 23 -1.32 5.30 10.16
CA HIS A 23 -2.04 6.51 9.75
C HIS A 23 -1.51 7.78 10.43
N ASP A 24 -0.68 7.62 11.47
CA ASP A 24 0.00 8.68 12.19
C ASP A 24 1.28 8.19 12.87
N ALA A 25 2.03 9.10 13.46
CA ALA A 25 3.28 8.83 14.16
C ALA A 25 3.11 7.92 15.38
N LEU A 26 2.00 8.02 16.11
CA LEU A 26 1.73 7.18 17.28
C LEU A 26 1.52 5.72 16.83
N THR A 27 0.75 5.50 15.79
CA THR A 27 0.53 4.17 15.21
C THR A 27 1.84 3.53 14.76
N ALA A 28 2.72 4.28 14.08
CA ALA A 28 4.04 3.77 13.67
C ALA A 28 4.90 3.33 14.86
N ARG A 29 4.91 4.11 15.95
CA ARG A 29 5.59 3.72 17.21
C ARG A 29 5.02 2.44 17.81
N ILE A 30 3.70 2.30 17.83
CA ILE A 30 3.05 1.08 18.36
C ILE A 30 3.39 -0.13 17.48
N ILE A 31 3.40 0.01 16.16
CA ILE A 31 3.81 -1.05 15.23
C ILE A 31 5.24 -1.51 15.54
N GLU A 32 6.18 -0.57 15.70
CA GLU A 32 7.57 -0.88 16.05
C GLU A 32 7.67 -1.59 17.40
N GLN A 33 6.98 -1.09 18.43
CA GLN A 33 6.95 -1.70 19.77
C GLN A 33 6.31 -3.09 19.79
N THR A 34 5.38 -3.36 18.87
CA THR A 34 4.73 -4.67 18.74
C THR A 34 5.65 -5.68 18.06
N GLY A 35 6.77 -5.24 17.45
CA GLY A 35 7.80 -6.11 16.89
C GLY A 35 7.59 -6.49 15.44
N PHE A 36 6.85 -5.68 14.66
CA PHE A 36 6.79 -5.84 13.21
C PHE A 36 8.12 -5.42 12.57
N ASP A 37 8.50 -6.12 11.49
CA ASP A 37 9.75 -5.86 10.76
C ASP A 37 9.63 -4.72 9.74
N ALA A 38 8.41 -4.41 9.28
CA ALA A 38 8.09 -3.36 8.33
C ALA A 38 6.65 -2.89 8.50
N PHE A 39 6.29 -1.79 7.86
CA PHE A 39 4.93 -1.26 7.84
C PHE A 39 4.63 -0.56 6.52
N MET A 40 3.37 -0.12 6.35
CA MET A 40 2.99 0.67 5.18
C MET A 40 2.29 1.98 5.57
N ILE A 41 2.31 2.94 4.64
CA ILE A 41 1.54 4.17 4.70
C ILE A 41 0.76 4.29 3.40
N GLY A 42 -0.58 4.23 3.47
CA GLY A 42 -1.46 4.38 2.31
C GLY A 42 -2.03 5.79 2.18
N GLY A 43 -2.43 6.15 0.97
CA GLY A 43 -3.13 7.41 0.70
C GLY A 43 -4.40 7.54 1.53
N PHE A 44 -5.21 6.49 1.60
CA PHE A 44 -6.43 6.43 2.43
C PHE A 44 -6.16 6.81 3.89
N GLN A 45 -5.07 6.33 4.46
CA GLN A 45 -4.69 6.57 5.86
C GLN A 45 -4.36 8.04 6.10
N ILE A 46 -3.53 8.65 5.25
CA ILE A 46 -3.15 10.07 5.37
C ILE A 46 -4.36 10.97 5.11
N VAL A 47 -5.11 10.70 4.04
CA VAL A 47 -6.28 11.51 3.66
C VAL A 47 -7.34 11.45 4.77
N GLY A 48 -7.65 10.26 5.27
CA GLY A 48 -8.65 10.06 6.33
C GLY A 48 -8.23 10.65 7.66
N ALA A 49 -7.05 10.29 8.16
CA ALA A 49 -6.63 10.67 9.51
C ALA A 49 -6.23 12.15 9.63
N ARG A 50 -5.52 12.69 8.63
CA ARG A 50 -4.98 14.05 8.71
C ARG A 50 -5.95 15.12 8.20
N TYR A 51 -6.77 14.79 7.20
CA TYR A 51 -7.63 15.76 6.51
C TYR A 51 -9.13 15.49 6.68
N GLY A 52 -9.52 14.33 7.21
CA GLY A 52 -10.94 13.96 7.35
C GLY A 52 -11.67 13.89 6.01
N ALA A 53 -10.95 13.61 4.93
CA ALA A 53 -11.46 13.61 3.56
C ALA A 53 -11.51 12.20 2.97
N PRO A 54 -12.35 11.96 1.93
CA PRO A 54 -12.36 10.68 1.21
C PRO A 54 -11.13 10.55 0.31
N ASP A 55 -10.65 9.31 0.15
CA ASP A 55 -9.51 8.97 -0.72
C ASP A 55 -9.96 8.80 -2.18
N ILE A 56 -10.09 9.91 -2.88
CA ILE A 56 -10.54 10.01 -4.27
C ILE A 56 -9.67 10.95 -5.11
N GLY A 57 -8.38 11.07 -4.78
CA GLY A 57 -7.43 11.90 -5.53
C GLY A 57 -7.60 13.41 -5.32
N LEU A 58 -8.04 13.84 -4.12
CA LEU A 58 -8.22 15.26 -3.81
C LEU A 58 -6.92 15.97 -3.46
N LEU A 59 -5.95 15.23 -2.89
CA LEU A 59 -4.71 15.79 -2.36
C LEU A 59 -3.54 15.42 -3.28
N GLY A 60 -2.57 16.32 -3.34
CA GLY A 60 -1.37 16.11 -4.14
C GLY A 60 -0.16 15.65 -3.33
N LEU A 61 0.98 15.48 -4.03
CA LEU A 61 2.23 15.02 -3.44
C LEU A 61 2.63 15.83 -2.19
N GLY A 62 2.45 17.16 -2.20
CA GLY A 62 2.89 18.02 -1.09
C GLY A 62 2.15 17.72 0.20
N GLU A 63 0.84 17.59 0.14
CA GLU A 63 -0.02 17.31 1.29
C GLU A 63 0.21 15.88 1.82
N ILE A 64 0.24 14.89 0.93
CA ILE A 64 0.42 13.48 1.32
C ILE A 64 1.81 13.27 1.91
N SER A 65 2.87 13.75 1.24
CA SER A 65 4.25 13.54 1.70
C SER A 65 4.57 14.24 3.03
N ALA A 66 3.86 15.33 3.36
CA ALA A 66 3.98 15.96 4.67
C ALA A 66 3.55 15.01 5.79
N GLY A 67 2.44 14.29 5.62
CA GLY A 67 2.00 13.27 6.58
C GLY A 67 2.95 12.08 6.65
N VAL A 68 3.42 11.60 5.51
CA VAL A 68 4.40 10.50 5.45
C VAL A 68 5.69 10.87 6.18
N ARG A 69 6.20 12.09 6.00
CA ARG A 69 7.41 12.57 6.68
C ARG A 69 7.26 12.57 8.19
N ASP A 70 6.11 13.01 8.72
CA ASP A 70 5.84 13.02 10.15
C ASP A 70 5.87 11.60 10.74
N ILE A 71 5.38 10.62 10.00
CA ILE A 71 5.36 9.20 10.40
C ILE A 71 6.78 8.60 10.33
N LEU A 72 7.50 8.82 9.23
CA LEU A 72 8.86 8.30 9.07
C LEU A 72 9.87 8.91 10.05
N ALA A 73 9.60 10.11 10.55
CA ALA A 73 10.48 10.78 11.51
C ALA A 73 10.56 10.10 12.89
N VAL A 74 9.65 9.18 13.22
CA VAL A 74 9.56 8.57 14.55
C VAL A 74 9.95 7.10 14.62
N THR A 75 10.27 6.48 13.51
CA THR A 75 10.64 5.05 13.43
C THR A 75 11.70 4.82 12.36
N ASP A 76 12.55 3.81 12.57
CA ASP A 76 13.53 3.34 11.59
C ASP A 76 13.08 2.06 10.89
N LEU A 77 11.83 1.64 11.04
CA LEU A 77 11.31 0.47 10.34
C LEU A 77 11.25 0.71 8.83
N PRO A 78 11.61 -0.28 8.01
CA PRO A 78 11.34 -0.25 6.58
C PRO A 78 9.88 0.04 6.27
N CYS A 79 9.62 0.98 5.35
CA CYS A 79 8.28 1.43 5.04
C CYS A 79 7.98 1.34 3.54
N LEU A 80 6.79 0.80 3.22
CA LEU A 80 6.15 0.89 1.92
C LEU A 80 5.20 2.10 1.90
N VAL A 81 5.33 2.96 0.90
CA VAL A 81 4.47 4.15 0.74
C VAL A 81 3.63 4.04 -0.53
N ASP A 82 2.34 4.32 -0.39
CA ASP A 82 1.40 4.55 -1.50
C ASP A 82 1.73 5.89 -2.19
N VAL A 83 1.98 5.85 -3.48
CA VAL A 83 2.25 7.05 -4.26
C VAL A 83 1.17 7.32 -5.31
N ASP A 84 -0.02 6.76 -5.11
CA ASP A 84 -1.14 6.88 -6.04
C ASP A 84 -0.71 6.58 -7.50
N THR A 85 -1.06 7.43 -8.44
CA THR A 85 -0.67 7.32 -9.86
C THR A 85 0.71 7.94 -10.18
N GLY A 86 1.45 8.38 -9.15
CA GLY A 86 2.70 9.14 -9.30
C GLY A 86 2.48 10.65 -9.44
N TYR A 87 1.25 11.13 -9.19
CA TYR A 87 0.83 12.55 -9.20
C TYR A 87 1.05 13.26 -10.54
N GLY A 88 0.98 12.52 -11.65
CA GLY A 88 1.07 13.08 -12.99
C GLY A 88 1.64 12.12 -14.04
N ASP A 89 2.46 12.66 -14.94
CA ASP A 89 3.10 11.88 -16.00
C ASP A 89 4.40 11.18 -15.53
N VAL A 90 5.18 10.65 -16.47
CA VAL A 90 6.45 9.95 -16.20
C VAL A 90 7.41 10.79 -15.36
N LYS A 91 7.54 12.10 -15.65
CA LYS A 91 8.45 12.99 -14.90
C LYS A 91 7.98 13.22 -13.48
N ASN A 92 6.66 13.29 -13.27
CA ASN A 92 6.07 13.41 -11.95
C ASN A 92 6.30 12.13 -11.15
N ALA A 93 6.14 10.95 -11.75
CA ALA A 93 6.37 9.67 -11.10
C ALA A 93 7.83 9.53 -10.61
N VAL A 94 8.82 9.89 -11.45
CA VAL A 94 10.24 9.91 -11.05
C VAL A 94 10.49 10.93 -9.95
N TYR A 95 9.95 12.14 -10.07
CA TYR A 95 10.09 13.15 -9.02
C TYR A 95 9.49 12.68 -7.69
N THR A 96 8.35 12.03 -7.74
CA THR A 96 7.66 11.45 -6.58
C THR A 96 8.51 10.36 -5.92
N LEU A 97 9.01 9.40 -6.70
CA LEU A 97 9.91 8.36 -6.19
C LEU A 97 11.12 8.99 -5.46
N ASN A 98 11.85 9.88 -6.15
CA ASN A 98 13.03 10.53 -5.59
C ASN A 98 12.72 11.39 -4.36
N HIS A 99 11.53 11.98 -4.29
CA HIS A 99 11.07 12.71 -3.12
C HIS A 99 10.87 11.78 -1.93
N TYR A 100 10.18 10.65 -2.12
CA TYR A 100 9.93 9.68 -1.06
C TYR A 100 11.21 8.97 -0.60
N GLU A 101 12.14 8.64 -1.49
CA GLU A 101 13.46 8.13 -1.10
C GLU A 101 14.22 9.10 -0.18
N LYS A 102 14.21 10.40 -0.51
CA LYS A 102 14.87 11.45 0.31
C LYS A 102 14.28 11.61 1.69
N ILE A 103 13.01 11.32 1.87
CA ILE A 103 12.37 11.37 3.21
C ILE A 103 12.38 10.02 3.93
N GLY A 104 13.00 8.98 3.35
CA GLY A 104 13.29 7.71 4.02
C GLY A 104 12.41 6.53 3.66
N ALA A 105 11.50 6.65 2.68
CA ALA A 105 10.75 5.50 2.18
C ALA A 105 11.68 4.49 1.50
N GLN A 106 11.54 3.21 1.81
CA GLN A 106 12.34 2.13 1.23
C GLN A 106 11.61 1.36 0.14
N ALA A 107 10.30 1.49 0.09
CA ALA A 107 9.46 0.90 -0.94
C ALA A 107 8.32 1.85 -1.31
N ILE A 108 7.89 1.77 -2.56
CA ILE A 108 6.68 2.45 -3.04
C ILE A 108 5.79 1.46 -3.80
N PHE A 109 4.48 1.71 -3.82
CA PHE A 109 3.66 1.18 -4.90
C PHE A 109 3.01 2.32 -5.69
N ILE A 110 2.98 2.16 -7.02
CA ILE A 110 2.36 3.08 -7.98
C ILE A 110 1.30 2.32 -8.78
N GLU A 111 0.15 2.97 -9.02
CA GLU A 111 -1.01 2.33 -9.65
C GLU A 111 -1.30 2.86 -11.06
N ASP A 112 -1.96 2.02 -11.87
CA ASP A 112 -2.33 2.31 -13.26
C ASP A 112 -3.70 2.99 -13.42
N GLN A 113 -4.25 3.60 -12.37
CA GLN A 113 -5.51 4.33 -12.49
C GLN A 113 -5.35 5.65 -13.25
N VAL A 114 -6.44 6.08 -13.89
CA VAL A 114 -6.57 7.42 -14.44
C VAL A 114 -6.79 8.42 -13.30
N ALA A 115 -5.99 9.47 -13.22
CA ALA A 115 -6.20 10.54 -12.24
C ALA A 115 -7.43 11.41 -12.58
N PRO A 116 -8.23 11.86 -11.60
CA PRO A 116 -8.12 11.54 -10.18
C PRO A 116 -8.55 10.09 -9.89
N LYS A 117 -7.72 9.39 -9.10
CA LYS A 117 -7.94 7.99 -8.77
C LYS A 117 -9.12 7.78 -7.81
N ARG A 118 -9.49 6.52 -7.59
CA ARG A 118 -10.46 6.08 -6.59
C ARG A 118 -9.85 5.00 -5.70
N CYS A 119 -10.35 4.85 -4.48
CA CYS A 119 -9.95 3.73 -3.62
C CYS A 119 -10.17 2.39 -4.35
N GLY A 120 -9.22 1.45 -4.21
CA GLY A 120 -9.18 0.18 -4.94
C GLY A 120 -10.42 -0.70 -4.81
N HIS A 121 -11.15 -0.60 -3.70
CA HIS A 121 -12.40 -1.34 -3.46
C HIS A 121 -13.67 -0.56 -3.82
N MET A 122 -13.55 0.64 -4.43
CA MET A 122 -14.68 1.42 -4.94
C MET A 122 -14.96 1.14 -6.40
N ALA A 123 -16.24 1.26 -6.79
CA ALA A 123 -16.66 1.16 -8.20
C ALA A 123 -16.31 2.42 -9.02
N GLY A 124 -16.30 2.26 -10.36
CA GLY A 124 -16.11 3.36 -11.30
C GLY A 124 -14.67 3.81 -11.48
N LYS A 125 -13.70 2.93 -11.19
CA LYS A 125 -12.31 3.09 -11.57
C LYS A 125 -12.14 3.13 -13.09
N ARG A 126 -11.09 3.77 -13.54
CA ARG A 126 -10.60 3.73 -14.93
C ARG A 126 -9.10 3.54 -14.88
N ILE A 127 -8.54 2.79 -15.80
CA ILE A 127 -7.11 2.54 -15.90
C ILE A 127 -6.54 3.19 -17.15
N VAL A 128 -5.27 3.57 -17.10
CA VAL A 128 -4.52 4.11 -18.24
C VAL A 128 -4.14 2.97 -19.20
N PRO A 129 -3.80 3.27 -20.47
CA PRO A 129 -3.14 2.29 -21.33
C PRO A 129 -1.91 1.69 -20.63
N ALA A 130 -1.70 0.37 -20.79
CA ALA A 130 -0.61 -0.32 -20.09
C ALA A 130 0.77 0.28 -20.46
N GLU A 131 0.89 0.80 -21.67
CA GLU A 131 2.10 1.50 -22.18
C GLU A 131 2.48 2.69 -21.31
N GLU A 132 1.51 3.51 -20.87
CA GLU A 132 1.76 4.66 -19.99
C GLU A 132 2.33 4.22 -18.64
N MET A 133 1.77 3.16 -18.06
CA MET A 133 2.28 2.61 -16.80
C MET A 133 3.67 2.01 -16.97
N GLU A 134 3.92 1.29 -18.07
CA GLU A 134 5.26 0.77 -18.38
C GLU A 134 6.32 1.88 -18.48
N GLU A 135 5.99 3.01 -19.12
CA GLU A 135 6.90 4.15 -19.23
C GLU A 135 7.22 4.72 -17.85
N LYS A 136 6.23 4.88 -16.97
CA LYS A 136 6.44 5.29 -15.58
C LYS A 136 7.35 4.33 -14.83
N LEU A 137 7.09 3.02 -14.95
CA LEU A 137 7.88 1.99 -14.26
C LEU A 137 9.33 1.94 -14.75
N ARG A 138 9.56 1.97 -16.08
CA ARG A 138 10.93 2.01 -16.64
C ARG A 138 11.70 3.22 -16.16
N ALA A 139 11.05 4.38 -16.17
CA ALA A 139 11.67 5.62 -15.70
C ALA A 139 11.98 5.58 -14.20
N CYS A 140 11.03 5.14 -13.38
CA CYS A 140 11.25 4.99 -11.95
C CYS A 140 12.36 3.96 -11.65
N ALA A 141 12.37 2.82 -12.32
CA ALA A 141 13.39 1.80 -12.14
C ALA A 141 14.80 2.28 -12.54
N GLY A 142 14.89 3.09 -13.60
CA GLY A 142 16.15 3.66 -14.08
C GLY A 142 16.66 4.83 -13.27
N GLU A 143 15.79 5.62 -12.66
CA GLU A 143 16.11 6.89 -12.00
C GLU A 143 16.00 6.83 -10.46
N ARG A 144 15.81 5.63 -9.86
CA ARG A 144 15.85 5.47 -8.41
C ARG A 144 17.21 5.88 -7.86
N LEU A 145 17.22 6.64 -6.76
CA LEU A 145 18.45 7.13 -6.12
C LEU A 145 19.16 6.03 -5.34
N ASN A 146 18.41 5.12 -4.75
CA ASN A 146 18.91 3.96 -4.04
C ASN A 146 18.54 2.67 -4.81
N PRO A 147 19.49 1.84 -5.25
CA PRO A 147 19.20 0.59 -5.96
C PRO A 147 18.37 -0.40 -5.13
N ASP A 148 18.35 -0.27 -3.80
CA ASP A 148 17.56 -1.09 -2.90
C ASP A 148 16.10 -0.60 -2.77
N THR A 149 15.75 0.58 -3.28
CA THR A 149 14.35 1.04 -3.29
C THR A 149 13.49 0.05 -4.05
N PHE A 150 12.44 -0.45 -3.37
CA PHE A 150 11.58 -1.52 -3.87
C PHE A 150 10.34 -0.92 -4.53
N ILE A 151 10.15 -1.20 -5.83
CA ILE A 151 9.05 -0.63 -6.64
C ILE A 151 8.02 -1.71 -6.90
N ILE A 152 6.82 -1.51 -6.40
CA ILE A 152 5.67 -2.38 -6.62
C ILE A 152 4.76 -1.75 -7.66
N ALA A 153 4.46 -2.46 -8.74
CA ALA A 153 3.46 -2.02 -9.70
C ALA A 153 2.08 -2.54 -9.29
N ARG A 154 1.15 -1.62 -9.08
CA ARG A 154 -0.25 -1.95 -8.82
C ARG A 154 -1.07 -1.85 -10.10
N THR A 155 -1.93 -2.83 -10.32
CA THR A 155 -2.97 -2.76 -11.34
C THR A 155 -4.36 -2.90 -10.75
N ASP A 156 -5.25 -2.05 -11.18
CA ASP A 156 -6.67 -2.07 -10.83
C ASP A 156 -7.54 -2.72 -11.93
N ALA A 157 -6.91 -3.44 -12.88
CA ALA A 157 -7.55 -4.00 -14.05
C ALA A 157 -8.62 -5.06 -13.76
N ILE A 158 -8.57 -5.78 -12.62
CA ILE A 158 -9.62 -6.74 -12.26
C ILE A 158 -11.00 -6.06 -12.28
N ALA A 159 -11.11 -4.88 -11.71
CA ALA A 159 -12.38 -4.18 -11.58
C ALA A 159 -12.90 -3.54 -12.86
N THR A 160 -12.05 -3.40 -13.90
CA THR A 160 -12.40 -2.76 -15.18
C THR A 160 -12.49 -3.77 -16.33
N ASP A 161 -11.52 -4.67 -16.43
CA ASP A 161 -11.32 -5.55 -17.60
C ASP A 161 -11.14 -7.02 -17.22
N GLY A 162 -11.16 -7.34 -15.92
CA GLY A 162 -11.07 -8.71 -15.41
C GLY A 162 -9.65 -9.22 -15.14
N LEU A 163 -9.58 -10.44 -14.59
CA LEU A 163 -8.33 -11.04 -14.10
C LEU A 163 -7.32 -11.28 -15.23
N ASP A 164 -7.74 -11.75 -16.39
CA ASP A 164 -6.82 -12.05 -17.50
C ASP A 164 -6.11 -10.79 -18.00
N GLU A 165 -6.78 -9.64 -18.03
CA GLU A 165 -6.14 -8.37 -18.34
C GLU A 165 -5.18 -7.94 -17.21
N ALA A 166 -5.55 -8.13 -15.95
CA ALA A 166 -4.67 -7.83 -14.84
C ALA A 166 -3.38 -8.67 -14.88
N LEU A 167 -3.47 -9.95 -15.19
CA LEU A 167 -2.31 -10.84 -15.37
C LEU A 167 -1.43 -10.40 -16.54
N ARG A 168 -2.03 -10.08 -17.67
CA ARG A 168 -1.30 -9.55 -18.84
C ARG A 168 -0.57 -8.25 -18.53
N ARG A 169 -1.19 -7.35 -17.78
CA ARG A 169 -0.53 -6.11 -17.29
C ARG A 169 0.58 -6.41 -16.31
N GLY A 170 0.37 -7.34 -15.39
CA GLY A 170 1.41 -7.78 -14.45
C GLY A 170 2.67 -8.26 -15.16
N GLU A 171 2.55 -9.11 -16.18
CA GLU A 171 3.71 -9.53 -17.01
C GLU A 171 4.45 -8.35 -17.67
N ARG A 172 3.71 -7.37 -18.18
CA ARG A 172 4.29 -6.18 -18.80
C ARG A 172 5.02 -5.32 -17.79
N TYR A 173 4.43 -5.15 -16.60
CA TYR A 173 4.99 -4.31 -15.53
C TYR A 173 6.26 -4.92 -14.93
N MET A 174 6.33 -6.25 -14.79
CA MET A 174 7.59 -6.94 -14.45
C MET A 174 8.69 -6.63 -15.46
N LYS A 175 8.38 -6.77 -16.76
CA LYS A 175 9.34 -6.49 -17.85
C LYS A 175 9.74 -5.00 -17.90
N ALA A 176 8.89 -4.11 -17.39
CA ALA A 176 9.17 -2.68 -17.28
C ALA A 176 10.04 -2.30 -16.06
N GLY A 177 10.34 -3.24 -15.16
CA GLY A 177 11.26 -3.04 -14.04
C GLY A 177 10.61 -2.94 -12.66
N ALA A 178 9.35 -3.35 -12.52
CA ALA A 178 8.74 -3.54 -11.20
C ALA A 178 9.43 -4.70 -10.46
N ASP A 179 9.73 -4.49 -9.18
CA ASP A 179 10.34 -5.50 -8.32
C ASP A 179 9.30 -6.49 -7.76
N ALA A 180 8.05 -6.06 -7.67
CA ALA A 180 6.90 -6.84 -7.21
C ALA A 180 5.62 -6.33 -7.85
N LEU A 181 4.54 -7.09 -7.69
CA LEU A 181 3.23 -6.73 -8.20
C LEU A 181 2.18 -6.67 -7.09
N PHE A 182 1.20 -5.83 -7.33
CA PHE A 182 0.01 -5.69 -6.51
C PHE A 182 -1.21 -5.70 -7.44
N VAL A 183 -1.82 -6.87 -7.61
CA VAL A 183 -3.06 -7.01 -8.36
C VAL A 183 -4.22 -6.76 -7.40
N GLU A 184 -4.87 -5.61 -7.55
CA GLU A 184 -5.88 -5.12 -6.62
C GLU A 184 -7.22 -5.83 -6.77
N ALA A 185 -7.83 -6.16 -5.63
CA ALA A 185 -9.21 -6.60 -5.51
C ALA A 185 -9.55 -7.95 -6.22
N PRO A 186 -8.73 -9.01 -6.09
CA PRO A 186 -9.16 -10.35 -6.49
C PRO A 186 -10.40 -10.75 -5.68
N THR A 187 -11.37 -11.42 -6.33
CA THR A 187 -12.68 -11.68 -5.73
C THR A 187 -12.84 -13.09 -5.16
N SER A 188 -11.86 -13.95 -5.40
CA SER A 188 -11.86 -15.34 -4.94
C SER A 188 -10.45 -15.81 -4.57
N ILE A 189 -10.37 -16.89 -3.77
CA ILE A 189 -9.09 -17.57 -3.46
C ILE A 189 -8.48 -18.15 -4.73
N GLU A 190 -9.29 -18.57 -5.69
CA GLU A 190 -8.82 -19.09 -6.98
C GLU A 190 -8.13 -17.98 -7.79
N ASP A 191 -8.72 -16.77 -7.87
CA ASP A 191 -8.08 -15.62 -8.50
C ASP A 191 -6.73 -15.30 -7.81
N MET A 192 -6.68 -15.35 -6.48
CA MET A 192 -5.48 -15.09 -5.70
C MET A 192 -4.37 -16.11 -5.99
N ARG A 193 -4.73 -17.40 -6.15
CA ARG A 193 -3.77 -18.45 -6.54
C ARG A 193 -3.23 -18.23 -7.94
N ARG A 194 -4.11 -17.97 -8.92
CA ARG A 194 -3.71 -17.69 -10.30
C ARG A 194 -2.73 -16.51 -10.37
N ILE A 195 -2.96 -15.44 -9.63
CA ILE A 195 -2.04 -14.29 -9.55
C ILE A 195 -0.65 -14.74 -9.12
N CYS A 196 -0.53 -15.52 -8.04
CA CYS A 196 0.74 -15.99 -7.54
C CYS A 196 1.43 -17.02 -8.45
N GLU A 197 0.66 -17.89 -9.11
CA GLU A 197 1.18 -18.94 -9.99
C GLU A 197 1.63 -18.41 -11.37
N GLU A 198 0.87 -17.47 -11.93
CA GLU A 198 1.14 -16.96 -13.28
C GLU A 198 2.15 -15.80 -13.32
N LEU A 199 2.35 -15.08 -12.18
CA LEU A 199 3.24 -13.93 -12.10
C LEU A 199 4.44 -14.24 -11.17
N PRO A 200 5.60 -14.69 -11.72
CA PRO A 200 6.73 -15.23 -10.95
C PRO A 200 7.62 -14.14 -10.31
N VAL A 201 7.02 -13.17 -9.64
CA VAL A 201 7.68 -12.16 -8.81
C VAL A 201 6.93 -12.03 -7.48
N PRO A 202 7.51 -11.42 -6.44
CA PRO A 202 6.81 -11.18 -5.18
C PRO A 202 5.45 -10.52 -5.41
N GLN A 203 4.40 -11.05 -4.76
CA GLN A 203 3.04 -10.54 -4.84
C GLN A 203 2.64 -9.89 -3.50
N LEU A 204 2.02 -8.71 -3.56
CA LEU A 204 1.40 -8.07 -2.41
C LEU A 204 -0.10 -8.35 -2.39
N SER A 205 -0.60 -8.84 -1.26
CA SER A 205 -2.03 -8.93 -0.96
C SER A 205 -2.48 -7.75 -0.11
N ASN A 206 -3.66 -7.20 -0.40
CA ASN A 206 -4.25 -6.10 0.37
C ASN A 206 -5.51 -6.59 1.09
N MET A 207 -5.39 -6.78 2.40
CA MET A 207 -6.46 -7.29 3.27
C MET A 207 -7.25 -6.10 3.83
N ILE A 208 -8.45 -5.90 3.28
CA ILE A 208 -9.34 -4.78 3.63
C ILE A 208 -10.64 -5.32 4.19
N GLU A 209 -10.92 -4.99 5.44
CA GLU A 209 -12.18 -5.33 6.10
C GLU A 209 -13.37 -4.69 5.36
N GLY A 210 -14.34 -5.54 4.98
CA GLY A 210 -15.49 -5.10 4.19
C GLY A 210 -15.22 -4.83 2.71
N GLY A 211 -14.03 -5.15 2.21
CA GLY A 211 -13.68 -5.14 0.80
C GLY A 211 -14.26 -6.33 0.03
N VAL A 212 -13.88 -6.45 -1.26
CA VAL A 212 -14.33 -7.53 -2.14
C VAL A 212 -13.41 -8.75 -2.10
N THR A 213 -12.17 -8.57 -1.67
CA THR A 213 -11.17 -9.64 -1.54
C THR A 213 -11.45 -10.48 -0.31
N PRO A 214 -11.37 -11.83 -0.37
CA PRO A 214 -11.44 -12.68 0.80
C PRO A 214 -10.40 -12.26 1.86
N LEU A 215 -10.87 -12.03 3.10
CA LEU A 215 -10.00 -11.63 4.19
C LEU A 215 -9.35 -12.88 4.80
N LEU A 216 -8.03 -12.99 4.64
CA LEU A 216 -7.24 -14.14 5.07
C LEU A 216 -6.14 -13.74 6.06
N GLY A 217 -5.72 -14.72 6.87
CA GLY A 217 -4.58 -14.57 7.75
C GLY A 217 -3.23 -14.70 7.03
N PRO A 218 -2.12 -14.27 7.66
CA PRO A 218 -0.79 -14.33 7.03
C PRO A 218 -0.38 -15.74 6.60
N ALA A 219 -0.68 -16.76 7.39
CA ALA A 219 -0.34 -18.15 7.06
C ALA A 219 -1.05 -18.62 5.77
N GLU A 220 -2.35 -18.36 5.66
CA GLU A 220 -3.14 -18.71 4.49
C GLU A 220 -2.65 -17.97 3.23
N LEU A 221 -2.29 -16.70 3.37
CA LEU A 221 -1.70 -15.90 2.27
C LEU A 221 -0.36 -16.47 1.82
N GLY A 222 0.49 -16.91 2.76
CA GLY A 222 1.73 -17.59 2.45
C GLY A 222 1.54 -18.91 1.71
N GLU A 223 0.54 -19.72 2.11
CA GLU A 223 0.18 -20.97 1.43
C GLU A 223 -0.33 -20.73 -0.01
N ILE A 224 -0.97 -19.60 -0.27
CA ILE A 224 -1.39 -19.19 -1.61
C ILE A 224 -0.20 -18.76 -2.48
N GLY A 225 0.87 -18.19 -1.86
CA GLY A 225 2.07 -17.75 -2.55
C GLY A 225 2.35 -16.25 -2.45
N TYR A 226 1.59 -15.49 -1.64
CA TYR A 226 1.89 -14.09 -1.42
C TYR A 226 3.16 -13.89 -0.59
N SER A 227 3.99 -12.95 -1.04
CA SER A 227 5.24 -12.57 -0.37
C SER A 227 5.07 -11.42 0.62
N ILE A 228 4.02 -10.61 0.46
CA ILE A 228 3.73 -9.45 1.29
C ILE A 228 2.23 -9.45 1.62
N ALA A 229 1.90 -9.36 2.91
CA ALA A 229 0.53 -9.27 3.42
C ALA A 229 0.30 -7.89 4.06
N SER A 230 -0.48 -7.04 3.39
CA SER A 230 -0.82 -5.70 3.84
C SER A 230 -2.16 -5.69 4.57
N TYR A 231 -2.17 -5.14 5.78
CA TYR A 231 -3.36 -4.80 6.57
C TYR A 231 -3.44 -3.27 6.69
N GLY A 232 -3.62 -2.62 5.54
CA GLY A 232 -3.44 -1.18 5.39
C GLY A 232 -4.39 -0.35 6.26
N ILE A 233 -5.69 -0.56 6.15
CA ILE A 233 -6.68 0.32 6.79
C ILE A 233 -7.09 -0.10 8.20
N THR A 234 -6.74 -1.29 8.65
CA THR A 234 -7.21 -1.92 9.90
C THR A 234 -7.03 -1.01 11.11
N THR A 235 -5.84 -0.47 11.30
CA THR A 235 -5.51 0.40 12.45
C THR A 235 -6.34 1.69 12.45
N LEU A 236 -6.48 2.35 11.32
CA LEU A 236 -7.29 3.58 11.19
C LEU A 236 -8.78 3.30 11.45
N MET A 237 -9.32 2.22 10.87
CA MET A 237 -10.74 1.88 11.01
C MET A 237 -11.11 1.51 12.45
N LEU A 238 -10.23 0.76 13.13
CA LEU A 238 -10.42 0.45 14.56
C LEU A 238 -10.30 1.69 15.44
N THR A 239 -9.33 2.58 15.16
CA THR A 239 -9.19 3.86 15.86
C THR A 239 -10.44 4.72 15.70
N ALA A 240 -10.94 4.88 14.47
CA ALA A 240 -12.14 5.66 14.19
C ALA A 240 -13.37 5.06 14.88
N ARG A 241 -13.52 3.72 14.88
CA ARG A 241 -14.58 3.03 15.60
C ARG A 241 -14.50 3.30 17.11
N THR A 242 -13.31 3.11 17.71
CA THR A 242 -13.10 3.32 19.15
C THR A 242 -13.42 4.77 19.56
N ILE A 243 -12.95 5.75 18.80
CA ILE A 243 -13.24 7.17 19.05
C ILE A 243 -14.74 7.43 18.99
N ARG A 244 -15.42 6.94 17.95
CA ARG A 244 -16.88 7.13 17.78
C ARG A 244 -17.66 6.54 18.96
N ASP A 245 -17.35 5.31 19.34
CA ASP A 245 -18.04 4.58 20.38
C ASP A 245 -17.80 5.25 21.76
N THR A 246 -16.56 5.66 22.05
CA THR A 246 -16.19 6.43 23.26
C THR A 246 -16.92 7.78 23.32
N LEU A 247 -17.00 8.51 22.21
CA LEU A 247 -17.72 9.80 22.17
C LEU A 247 -19.21 9.62 22.37
N ALA A 248 -19.81 8.52 21.90
CA ALA A 248 -21.20 8.19 22.17
C ALA A 248 -21.43 7.93 23.67
N ASP A 249 -20.56 7.18 24.34
CA ASP A 249 -20.61 6.94 25.78
C ASP A 249 -20.48 8.25 26.57
N ILE A 250 -19.52 9.10 26.25
CA ILE A 250 -19.34 10.43 26.87
C ILE A 250 -20.63 11.26 26.72
N LYS A 251 -21.21 11.29 25.51
CA LYS A 251 -22.42 12.06 25.21
C LYS A 251 -23.63 11.56 26.00
N SER A 252 -23.75 10.25 26.22
CA SER A 252 -24.85 9.65 27.02
C SER A 252 -24.69 9.82 28.54
N GLY A 253 -23.50 10.23 29.00
CA GLY A 253 -23.12 10.29 30.41
C GLY A 253 -22.66 8.95 30.99
N GLU A 254 -22.55 7.91 30.18
CA GLU A 254 -22.05 6.59 30.55
C GLU A 254 -20.56 6.48 30.22
N LEU A 255 -19.69 6.78 31.17
CA LEU A 255 -18.24 6.61 30.96
C LEU A 255 -17.83 5.17 31.20
N LYS A 256 -17.73 4.38 30.15
CA LYS A 256 -17.23 2.98 30.19
C LYS A 256 -15.71 2.89 30.04
N LEU A 257 -14.97 3.93 30.47
CA LEU A 257 -13.51 4.02 30.35
C LEU A 257 -12.72 3.15 31.33
N ALA A 258 -13.39 2.36 32.16
CA ALA A 258 -12.76 1.63 33.28
C ALA A 258 -11.80 0.49 32.86
N ASN A 259 -11.60 0.23 31.56
CA ASN A 259 -10.77 -0.87 31.07
C ASN A 259 -9.81 -0.46 29.95
N THR A 260 -9.36 0.80 29.89
CA THR A 260 -8.31 1.27 28.97
C THR A 260 -6.93 1.20 29.61
#